data_5eb4080413b1eb1b3f5806094425959d
#
_entry.id   5eb4080413b1eb1b3f5806094425959d
#
_cell.length_a   1.000
_cell.length_b   1.000
_cell.length_c   1.000
_cell.angle_alpha   90.00
_cell.angle_beta   90.00
_cell.angle_gamma   90.00
#
_symmetry.space_group_name_H-M   'P 1'
#
loop_
_entity.id
_entity.type
_entity.pdbx_description
1 polymer ?
#
loop_
_entity_poly.entity_id
_entity_poly.type
_entity_poly.pdbx_seq_one_letter_code
_entity_poly.pdbx_strand_id
1 'polypeptide(L)'
;MTKQQRKILIKIIIGAVLFAVAMAVTHLLTLPWWAELLIFLAVYLVPGFSVLEKAVRNIAHGQVFDENFLMTIASIAAFAIGQYPEAVEVILFYQVGELFEKIAVGRSRQAVSDLLDLCPDEATVLRDGKPETVLVDEVEVGEHILVRPGEKIPLDVEVFEGHTTIDTAALTGESMPVTAGVGDAVCSGCVNLSGAVELVVTKPASESTASKIMELVEESASSKAKTEQFITKFARFYTPCVVIAAVILAVLPPLITGQAFSGWIYRALTFLIISCPCALVISVPLSFFGGIGCASKNGVLVKGSNYLEALSHAQTVVMDKTGTLTEGKFHVTEQNPVGVTAEEQLELAALAESASNHPIAQSLKDAYGKAIDAERVTDIQEIAGHGVAARVDGRQVLAGNAAYLEDAGLQPETPHAIGTAVHLAVDGVYAGYILIADAVKPDAAQAVQAFRKAGVSTVAMLTGDSESAAKAVGDALQLDEVHAKCLPADKVKFMQEYRTKLSKGRTLVFVGDGMNDAPVLAQSDVGVAMGGLGSDAAIAAADLVILDDKPSKLGLAIHIAKKTMGIARQNIVFALGVKAIVLVLGALGLAHIGAAVFADVGVSVIAILNSTRAMRTKVK
;
A
#
# COMPACT_ATOMS: atom_id res chain seq x y z
N MET A 1 2.21 -18.11 18.12
CA MET A 1 3.08 -17.51 19.18
C MET A 1 4.53 -17.92 18.93
N THR A 2 5.42 -16.95 18.89
CA THR A 2 6.87 -17.20 18.75
C THR A 2 7.45 -17.84 20.02
N LYS A 3 8.66 -18.46 19.90
CA LYS A 3 9.37 -19.01 21.08
C LYS A 3 9.56 -17.96 22.19
N GLN A 4 9.78 -16.70 21.82
CA GLN A 4 9.96 -15.59 22.75
C GLN A 4 8.67 -15.21 23.49
N GLN A 5 7.55 -15.12 22.77
CA GLN A 5 6.21 -14.86 23.34
C GLN A 5 5.79 -15.96 24.34
N ARG A 6 6.08 -17.21 24.00
CA ARG A 6 5.80 -18.35 24.89
C ARG A 6 6.62 -18.28 26.19
N LYS A 7 7.89 -17.85 26.13
CA LYS A 7 8.72 -17.65 27.33
C LYS A 7 8.17 -16.56 28.26
N ILE A 8 7.68 -15.44 27.68
CA ILE A 8 7.07 -14.36 28.47
C ILE A 8 5.77 -14.86 29.13
N LEU A 9 4.90 -15.55 28.39
CA LEU A 9 3.66 -16.12 28.94
C LEU A 9 3.93 -17.06 30.12
N ILE A 10 4.94 -17.95 30.01
CA ILE A 10 5.31 -18.86 31.08
C ILE A 10 5.77 -18.09 32.33
N LYS A 11 6.59 -17.03 32.16
CA LYS A 11 7.02 -16.18 33.28
C LYS A 11 5.86 -15.47 33.97
N ILE A 12 4.87 -14.97 33.19
CA ILE A 12 3.66 -14.34 33.72
C ILE A 12 2.86 -15.34 34.55
N ILE A 13 2.62 -16.56 34.03
CA ILE A 13 1.85 -17.58 34.71
C ILE A 13 2.54 -18.00 36.03
N ILE A 14 3.86 -18.26 36.00
CA ILE A 14 4.64 -18.62 37.19
C ILE A 14 4.58 -17.46 38.20
N GLY A 15 4.82 -16.21 37.76
CA GLY A 15 4.75 -15.03 38.60
C GLY A 15 3.38 -14.83 39.26
N ALA A 16 2.30 -15.02 38.51
CA ALA A 16 0.93 -14.90 39.02
C ALA A 16 0.58 -15.97 40.05
N VAL A 17 1.01 -17.23 39.79
CA VAL A 17 0.82 -18.32 40.76
C VAL A 17 1.60 -18.07 42.02
N LEU A 18 2.88 -17.69 41.94
CA LEU A 18 3.71 -17.36 43.09
C LEU A 18 3.16 -16.15 43.85
N PHE A 19 2.64 -15.14 43.17
CA PHE A 19 1.98 -13.98 43.77
C PHE A 19 0.74 -14.39 44.58
N ALA A 20 -0.13 -15.22 44.00
CA ALA A 20 -1.32 -15.72 44.69
C ALA A 20 -0.94 -16.54 45.95
N VAL A 21 0.10 -17.36 45.86
CA VAL A 21 0.62 -18.12 47.00
C VAL A 21 1.20 -17.16 48.06
N ALA A 22 2.00 -16.17 47.67
CA ALA A 22 2.56 -15.18 48.59
C ALA A 22 1.46 -14.40 49.33
N MET A 23 0.41 -13.96 48.60
CA MET A 23 -0.76 -13.30 49.20
C MET A 23 -1.50 -14.21 50.18
N ALA A 24 -1.68 -15.48 49.86
CA ALA A 24 -2.31 -16.43 50.78
C ALA A 24 -1.47 -16.66 52.05
N VAL A 25 -0.15 -16.81 51.89
CA VAL A 25 0.77 -17.01 53.01
C VAL A 25 0.80 -15.81 53.94
N THR A 26 0.92 -14.59 53.41
CA THR A 26 0.96 -13.35 54.19
C THR A 26 -0.40 -13.02 54.85
N HIS A 27 -1.51 -13.48 54.26
CA HIS A 27 -2.82 -13.31 54.87
C HIS A 27 -3.12 -14.32 55.98
N LEU A 28 -2.60 -15.56 55.86
CA LEU A 28 -2.82 -16.64 56.85
C LEU A 28 -1.82 -16.59 58.00
N LEU A 29 -0.62 -16.07 57.81
CA LEU A 29 0.48 -16.03 58.77
C LEU A 29 0.85 -14.59 59.09
N THR A 30 0.94 -14.24 60.37
CA THR A 30 1.51 -12.94 60.79
C THR A 30 3.03 -12.98 60.67
N LEU A 31 3.54 -12.52 59.54
CA LEU A 31 4.98 -12.51 59.26
C LEU A 31 5.62 -11.18 59.68
N PRO A 32 6.90 -11.19 60.11
CA PRO A 32 7.66 -9.96 60.30
C PRO A 32 7.91 -9.28 58.93
N TRP A 33 7.99 -7.94 58.92
CA TRP A 33 8.10 -7.13 57.70
C TRP A 33 9.25 -7.56 56.76
N TRP A 34 10.37 -8.01 57.30
CA TRP A 34 11.51 -8.49 56.51
C TRP A 34 11.21 -9.81 55.78
N ALA A 35 10.40 -10.69 56.37
CA ALA A 35 10.00 -11.94 55.74
C ALA A 35 9.01 -11.69 54.59
N GLU A 36 8.04 -10.77 54.76
CA GLU A 36 7.16 -10.32 53.70
C GLU A 36 7.96 -9.71 52.56
N LEU A 37 8.90 -8.80 52.85
CA LEU A 37 9.79 -8.20 51.86
C LEU A 37 10.51 -9.27 51.04
N LEU A 38 11.11 -10.27 51.67
CA LEU A 38 11.87 -11.32 50.98
C LEU A 38 10.97 -12.19 50.09
N ILE A 39 9.77 -12.54 50.58
CA ILE A 39 8.80 -13.32 49.81
C ILE A 39 8.39 -12.55 48.52
N PHE A 40 7.93 -11.31 48.69
CA PHE A 40 7.48 -10.52 47.54
C PHE A 40 8.64 -10.12 46.60
N LEU A 41 9.84 -9.91 47.12
CA LEU A 41 11.04 -9.66 46.31
C LEU A 41 11.41 -10.89 45.47
N ALA A 42 11.33 -12.09 46.04
CA ALA A 42 11.56 -13.33 45.28
C ALA A 42 10.52 -13.52 44.15
N VAL A 43 9.23 -13.24 44.43
CA VAL A 43 8.16 -13.28 43.43
C VAL A 43 8.37 -12.23 42.37
N TYR A 44 8.75 -10.99 42.76
CA TYR A 44 9.02 -9.88 41.85
C TYR A 44 10.11 -10.19 40.84
N LEU A 45 11.21 -10.83 41.27
CA LEU A 45 12.36 -11.12 40.42
C LEU A 45 12.02 -12.06 39.25
N VAL A 46 11.01 -12.91 39.35
CA VAL A 46 10.64 -13.84 38.28
C VAL A 46 10.15 -13.09 37.01
N PRO A 47 9.12 -12.23 37.06
CA PRO A 47 8.72 -11.41 35.92
C PRO A 47 9.59 -10.14 35.78
N GLY A 48 10.09 -9.54 36.87
CA GLY A 48 10.73 -8.22 36.92
C GLY A 48 12.16 -8.18 36.42
N PHE A 49 12.90 -9.27 36.53
CA PHE A 49 14.33 -9.27 36.18
C PHE A 49 14.60 -8.77 34.77
N SER A 50 13.80 -9.20 33.80
CA SER A 50 13.93 -8.77 32.38
C SER A 50 13.61 -7.28 32.18
N VAL A 51 12.75 -6.70 32.99
CA VAL A 51 12.41 -5.26 32.95
C VAL A 51 13.53 -4.43 33.55
N LEU A 52 14.08 -4.88 34.71
CA LEU A 52 15.25 -4.27 35.34
C LEU A 52 16.46 -4.27 34.39
N GLU A 53 16.75 -5.41 33.75
CA GLU A 53 17.87 -5.53 32.81
C GLU A 53 17.71 -4.54 31.65
N LYS A 54 16.50 -4.45 31.06
CA LYS A 54 16.21 -3.50 29.98
C LYS A 54 16.34 -2.05 30.44
N ALA A 55 15.81 -1.71 31.63
CA ALA A 55 15.89 -0.36 32.17
C ALA A 55 17.37 0.07 32.36
N VAL A 56 18.20 -0.78 32.93
CA VAL A 56 19.64 -0.50 33.11
C VAL A 56 20.35 -0.35 31.77
N ARG A 57 20.05 -1.22 30.81
CA ARG A 57 20.64 -1.16 29.47
C ARG A 57 20.23 0.12 28.72
N ASN A 58 18.95 0.53 28.78
CA ASN A 58 18.45 1.72 28.13
C ASN A 58 19.01 3.01 28.74
N ILE A 59 19.19 3.05 30.06
CA ILE A 59 19.90 4.14 30.74
C ILE A 59 21.34 4.25 30.25
N ALA A 60 22.05 3.12 30.12
CA ALA A 60 23.44 3.10 29.65
C ALA A 60 23.57 3.62 28.21
N HIS A 61 22.50 3.51 27.38
CA HIS A 61 22.44 4.04 26.02
C HIS A 61 21.81 5.45 25.94
N GLY A 62 21.61 6.14 27.07
CA GLY A 62 21.09 7.52 27.10
C GLY A 62 19.57 7.65 26.97
N GLN A 63 18.83 6.55 26.99
CA GLN A 63 17.35 6.52 26.98
C GLN A 63 16.81 6.44 28.41
N VAL A 64 16.91 7.55 29.15
CA VAL A 64 16.67 7.58 30.62
C VAL A 64 15.18 7.54 30.98
N PHE A 65 14.26 7.93 30.09
CA PHE A 65 12.82 8.08 30.42
C PHE A 65 11.95 7.14 29.59
N ASP A 66 12.35 5.87 29.48
CA ASP A 66 11.52 4.85 28.84
C ASP A 66 10.52 4.20 29.83
N GLU A 67 9.61 3.40 29.30
CA GLU A 67 8.59 2.71 30.10
C GLU A 67 9.19 1.73 31.11
N ASN A 68 10.29 1.02 30.75
CA ASN A 68 10.96 0.07 31.65
C ASN A 68 11.56 0.80 32.84
N PHE A 69 12.14 1.99 32.63
CA PHE A 69 12.66 2.85 33.68
C PHE A 69 11.55 3.32 34.63
N LEU A 70 10.41 3.80 34.09
CA LEU A 70 9.29 4.25 34.92
C LEU A 70 8.71 3.11 35.75
N MET A 71 8.52 1.92 35.18
CA MET A 71 8.04 0.74 35.92
C MET A 71 9.03 0.28 36.98
N THR A 72 10.32 0.32 36.68
CA THR A 72 11.39 -0.03 37.62
C THR A 72 11.41 0.90 38.82
N ILE A 73 11.41 2.24 38.60
CA ILE A 73 11.39 3.22 39.70
C ILE A 73 10.12 3.07 40.53
N ALA A 74 8.98 2.92 39.89
CA ALA A 74 7.70 2.76 40.59
C ALA A 74 7.68 1.50 41.48
N SER A 75 8.20 0.37 40.99
CA SER A 75 8.28 -0.87 41.76
C SER A 75 9.25 -0.75 42.93
N ILE A 76 10.45 -0.18 42.72
CA ILE A 76 11.44 0.03 43.77
C ILE A 76 10.89 0.95 44.89
N ALA A 77 10.23 2.03 44.47
CA ALA A 77 9.65 2.97 45.42
C ALA A 77 8.46 2.36 46.18
N ALA A 78 7.63 1.51 45.54
CA ALA A 78 6.58 0.75 46.20
C ALA A 78 7.18 -0.19 47.29
N PHE A 79 8.28 -0.88 46.99
CA PHE A 79 9.03 -1.65 48.00
C PHE A 79 9.54 -0.77 49.16
N ALA A 80 10.09 0.41 48.86
CA ALA A 80 10.64 1.33 49.85
C ALA A 80 9.57 1.88 50.82
N ILE A 81 8.32 2.04 50.38
CA ILE A 81 7.20 2.50 51.22
C ILE A 81 6.41 1.36 51.86
N GLY A 82 6.85 0.08 51.71
CA GLY A 82 6.23 -1.08 52.32
C GLY A 82 5.02 -1.64 51.56
N GLN A 83 4.78 -1.21 50.33
CA GLN A 83 3.68 -1.69 49.47
C GLN A 83 4.17 -2.84 48.57
N TYR A 84 4.55 -3.97 49.19
CA TYR A 84 5.18 -5.11 48.52
C TYR A 84 4.27 -5.82 47.50
N PRO A 85 3.00 -6.11 47.82
CA PRO A 85 2.08 -6.72 46.85
C PRO A 85 1.93 -5.86 45.60
N GLU A 86 1.73 -4.55 45.75
CA GLU A 86 1.52 -3.62 44.64
C GLU A 86 2.74 -3.53 43.73
N ALA A 87 3.95 -3.62 44.27
CA ALA A 87 5.18 -3.66 43.45
C ALA A 87 5.20 -4.87 42.50
N VAL A 88 4.69 -6.03 42.96
CA VAL A 88 4.57 -7.24 42.13
C VAL A 88 3.43 -7.12 41.14
N GLU A 89 2.28 -6.57 41.54
CA GLU A 89 1.14 -6.32 40.63
C GLU A 89 1.54 -5.44 39.45
N VAL A 90 2.26 -4.34 39.69
CA VAL A 90 2.74 -3.43 38.65
C VAL A 90 3.50 -4.19 37.56
N ILE A 91 4.47 -5.01 37.96
CA ILE A 91 5.32 -5.70 37.01
C ILE A 91 4.60 -6.84 36.28
N LEU A 92 3.66 -7.54 36.95
CA LEU A 92 2.85 -8.57 36.35
C LEU A 92 1.93 -8.00 35.27
N PHE A 93 1.18 -6.93 35.59
CA PHE A 93 0.31 -6.28 34.62
C PHE A 93 1.11 -5.67 33.45
N TYR A 94 2.26 -5.07 33.73
CA TYR A 94 3.15 -4.58 32.69
C TYR A 94 3.59 -5.70 31.73
N GLN A 95 4.01 -6.84 32.25
CA GLN A 95 4.39 -8.01 31.44
C GLN A 95 3.23 -8.55 30.59
N VAL A 96 2.00 -8.52 31.13
CA VAL A 96 0.79 -8.87 30.36
C VAL A 96 0.61 -7.90 29.21
N GLY A 97 0.73 -6.60 29.45
CA GLY A 97 0.66 -5.57 28.41
C GLY A 97 1.73 -5.77 27.32
N GLU A 98 2.98 -5.97 27.72
CA GLU A 98 4.11 -6.24 26.80
C GLU A 98 3.87 -7.49 25.93
N LEU A 99 3.27 -8.54 26.51
CA LEU A 99 2.93 -9.75 25.77
C LEU A 99 1.88 -9.49 24.69
N PHE A 100 0.78 -8.79 25.04
CA PHE A 100 -0.27 -8.42 24.09
C PHE A 100 0.28 -7.53 22.97
N GLU A 101 1.12 -6.56 23.29
CA GLU A 101 1.83 -5.71 22.35
C GLU A 101 2.63 -6.55 21.34
N LYS A 102 3.51 -7.42 21.83
CA LYS A 102 4.35 -8.27 20.98
C LYS A 102 3.55 -9.20 20.08
N ILE A 103 2.40 -9.71 20.54
CA ILE A 103 1.51 -10.52 19.74
C ILE A 103 0.87 -9.68 18.62
N ALA A 104 0.39 -8.49 18.96
CA ALA A 104 -0.31 -7.63 18.03
C ALA A 104 0.62 -7.04 16.96
N VAL A 105 1.78 -6.52 17.37
CA VAL A 105 2.83 -6.03 16.46
C VAL A 105 3.33 -7.16 15.57
N GLY A 106 3.54 -8.36 16.14
CA GLY A 106 3.94 -9.54 15.37
C GLY A 106 2.93 -9.90 14.28
N ARG A 107 1.62 -9.92 14.61
CA ARG A 107 0.55 -10.21 13.61
C ARG A 107 0.46 -9.15 12.52
N SER A 108 0.64 -7.89 12.87
CA SER A 108 0.60 -6.81 11.88
C SER A 108 1.81 -6.84 10.95
N ARG A 109 3.00 -7.11 11.49
CA ARG A 109 4.21 -7.32 10.68
C ARG A 109 4.09 -8.58 9.80
N GLN A 110 3.50 -9.67 10.32
CA GLN A 110 3.28 -10.89 9.56
C GLN A 110 2.38 -10.64 8.34
N ALA A 111 1.33 -9.81 8.48
CA ALA A 111 0.47 -9.47 7.35
C ALA A 111 1.19 -8.68 6.23
N VAL A 112 2.25 -7.97 6.57
CA VAL A 112 3.16 -7.32 5.61
C VAL A 112 4.22 -8.32 5.14
N SER A 113 4.74 -9.18 6.01
CA SER A 113 5.72 -10.23 5.69
C SER A 113 5.14 -11.34 4.80
N ASP A 114 3.83 -11.63 4.91
CA ASP A 114 3.17 -12.58 4.00
C ASP A 114 3.23 -12.12 2.52
N LEU A 115 3.46 -10.81 2.30
CA LEU A 115 3.76 -10.25 0.98
C LEU A 115 5.24 -10.49 0.57
N LEU A 116 6.14 -10.66 1.54
CA LEU A 116 7.56 -10.96 1.30
C LEU A 116 7.77 -12.45 0.91
N ASP A 117 6.80 -13.32 1.24
CA ASP A 117 6.80 -14.71 0.79
C ASP A 117 6.43 -14.90 -0.70
N LEU A 118 6.38 -13.82 -1.49
CA LEU A 118 6.06 -13.89 -2.92
C LEU A 118 7.18 -14.57 -3.72
N CYS A 119 8.44 -14.38 -3.34
CA CYS A 119 9.58 -14.95 -4.03
C CYS A 119 9.98 -16.30 -3.43
N PRO A 120 10.03 -17.39 -4.20
CA PRO A 120 10.76 -18.58 -3.80
C PRO A 120 12.27 -18.31 -3.85
N ASP A 121 13.02 -18.96 -2.97
CA ASP A 121 14.50 -18.84 -2.93
C ASP A 121 15.18 -19.63 -4.04
N GLU A 122 14.48 -20.63 -4.62
CA GLU A 122 15.02 -21.59 -5.61
C GLU A 122 14.15 -21.61 -6.87
N ALA A 123 14.78 -21.87 -8.02
CA ALA A 123 14.15 -22.09 -9.32
C ALA A 123 14.60 -23.41 -9.93
N THR A 124 13.74 -24.07 -10.70
CA THR A 124 14.09 -25.25 -11.47
C THR A 124 14.45 -24.83 -12.91
N VAL A 125 15.73 -24.76 -13.22
CA VAL A 125 16.26 -24.40 -14.56
C VAL A 125 16.46 -25.65 -15.41
N LEU A 126 16.18 -25.53 -16.70
CA LEU A 126 16.43 -26.60 -17.69
C LEU A 126 17.78 -26.38 -18.37
N ARG A 127 18.85 -27.04 -17.88
CA ARG A 127 20.19 -26.98 -18.49
C ARG A 127 20.46 -28.30 -19.22
N ASP A 128 20.81 -28.25 -20.50
CA ASP A 128 21.00 -29.42 -21.37
C ASP A 128 19.80 -30.39 -21.35
N GLY A 129 18.56 -29.86 -21.23
CA GLY A 129 17.32 -30.65 -21.18
C GLY A 129 17.11 -31.40 -19.85
N LYS A 130 17.88 -31.12 -18.80
CA LYS A 130 17.73 -31.70 -17.46
C LYS A 130 17.32 -30.63 -16.46
N PRO A 131 16.32 -30.90 -15.59
CA PRO A 131 15.93 -29.98 -14.53
C PRO A 131 17.02 -29.98 -13.43
N GLU A 132 17.49 -28.79 -13.09
CA GLU A 132 18.42 -28.48 -12.01
C GLU A 132 17.83 -27.42 -11.10
N THR A 133 17.87 -27.63 -9.78
CA THR A 133 17.40 -26.62 -8.82
C THR A 133 18.58 -25.74 -8.42
N VAL A 134 18.43 -24.43 -8.67
CA VAL A 134 19.44 -23.41 -8.38
C VAL A 134 18.82 -22.26 -7.58
N LEU A 135 19.65 -21.44 -6.94
CA LEU A 135 19.16 -20.22 -6.31
C LEU A 135 18.65 -19.25 -7.39
N VAL A 136 17.58 -18.51 -7.09
CA VAL A 136 16.97 -17.57 -8.03
C VAL A 136 17.96 -16.50 -8.50
N ASP A 137 18.89 -16.08 -7.63
CA ASP A 137 19.93 -15.11 -7.95
C ASP A 137 21.00 -15.64 -8.94
N GLU A 138 21.06 -16.96 -9.16
CA GLU A 138 22.00 -17.62 -10.08
C GLU A 138 21.40 -17.85 -11.48
N VAL A 139 20.12 -17.48 -11.67
CA VAL A 139 19.43 -17.66 -12.96
C VAL A 139 19.67 -16.45 -13.85
N GLU A 140 20.11 -16.71 -15.08
CA GLU A 140 20.39 -15.67 -16.07
C GLU A 140 19.18 -15.38 -16.98
N VAL A 141 19.13 -14.17 -17.53
CA VAL A 141 18.10 -13.81 -18.53
C VAL A 141 18.27 -14.65 -19.78
N GLY A 142 17.16 -15.22 -20.27
CA GLY A 142 17.12 -16.13 -21.41
C GLY A 142 17.25 -17.61 -21.02
N GLU A 143 17.51 -17.96 -19.76
CA GLU A 143 17.44 -19.35 -19.31
C GLU A 143 15.97 -19.83 -19.25
N HIS A 144 15.80 -21.13 -19.46
CA HIS A 144 14.51 -21.79 -19.41
C HIS A 144 14.27 -22.37 -18.01
N ILE A 145 13.12 -22.07 -17.43
CA ILE A 145 12.70 -22.60 -16.13
C ILE A 145 11.44 -23.43 -16.28
N LEU A 146 11.33 -24.48 -15.48
CA LEU A 146 10.17 -25.36 -15.41
C LEU A 146 9.39 -25.06 -14.13
N VAL A 147 8.11 -24.69 -14.28
CA VAL A 147 7.22 -24.42 -13.13
C VAL A 147 6.05 -25.40 -13.16
N ARG A 148 5.91 -26.17 -12.07
CA ARG A 148 4.86 -27.19 -11.93
C ARG A 148 3.60 -26.60 -11.29
N PRO A 149 2.44 -27.28 -11.41
CA PRO A 149 1.22 -26.89 -10.72
C PRO A 149 1.43 -26.80 -9.20
N GLY A 150 0.97 -25.66 -8.62
CA GLY A 150 1.15 -25.32 -7.20
C GLY A 150 2.46 -24.63 -6.86
N GLU A 151 3.40 -24.52 -7.80
CA GLU A 151 4.66 -23.79 -7.60
C GLU A 151 4.49 -22.29 -7.91
N LYS A 152 5.27 -21.46 -7.21
CA LYS A 152 5.37 -20.02 -7.48
C LYS A 152 6.36 -19.78 -8.61
N ILE A 153 6.06 -18.79 -9.44
CA ILE A 153 6.93 -18.33 -10.51
C ILE A 153 8.02 -17.46 -9.89
N PRO A 154 9.31 -17.87 -10.00
CA PRO A 154 10.39 -17.22 -9.25
C PRO A 154 10.87 -15.89 -9.84
N LEU A 155 10.76 -15.74 -11.15
CA LEU A 155 11.28 -14.60 -11.93
C LEU A 155 10.22 -14.06 -12.89
N ASP A 156 10.42 -12.87 -13.45
CA ASP A 156 9.59 -12.39 -14.55
C ASP A 156 9.96 -13.15 -15.83
N VAL A 157 8.95 -13.71 -16.50
CA VAL A 157 9.10 -14.71 -17.55
C VAL A 157 8.12 -14.52 -18.68
N GLU A 158 8.38 -15.18 -19.81
CA GLU A 158 7.45 -15.37 -20.92
C GLU A 158 7.20 -16.88 -21.13
N VAL A 159 5.98 -17.27 -21.45
CA VAL A 159 5.62 -18.67 -21.67
C VAL A 159 6.26 -19.14 -22.99
N PHE A 160 7.20 -20.09 -22.90
CA PHE A 160 7.86 -20.66 -24.07
C PHE A 160 7.09 -21.88 -24.62
N GLU A 161 6.67 -22.80 -23.73
CA GLU A 161 5.92 -23.99 -24.12
C GLU A 161 4.88 -24.34 -23.06
N GLY A 162 3.67 -24.70 -23.52
CA GLY A 162 2.55 -25.14 -22.69
C GLY A 162 1.45 -24.09 -22.56
N HIS A 163 0.42 -24.47 -21.80
CA HIS A 163 -0.70 -23.59 -21.42
C HIS A 163 -1.00 -23.83 -19.95
N THR A 164 -1.27 -22.77 -19.22
CA THR A 164 -1.61 -22.88 -17.81
C THR A 164 -2.59 -21.81 -17.38
N THR A 165 -3.11 -22.00 -16.16
CA THR A 165 -3.89 -21.00 -15.43
C THR A 165 -3.06 -20.51 -14.26
N ILE A 166 -2.97 -19.20 -14.09
CA ILE A 166 -2.10 -18.51 -13.14
C ILE A 166 -2.95 -17.77 -12.14
N ASP A 167 -2.68 -17.99 -10.85
CA ASP A 167 -3.24 -17.19 -9.76
C ASP A 167 -2.36 -15.95 -9.54
N THR A 168 -2.92 -14.79 -9.82
CA THR A 168 -2.29 -13.48 -9.63
C THR A 168 -2.74 -12.80 -8.34
N ALA A 169 -3.59 -13.43 -7.52
CA ALA A 169 -4.24 -12.82 -6.36
C ALA A 169 -3.24 -12.25 -5.34
N ALA A 170 -2.06 -12.86 -5.23
CA ALA A 170 -1.02 -12.38 -4.33
C ALA A 170 -0.45 -11.00 -4.73
N LEU A 171 -0.45 -10.68 -6.02
CA LEU A 171 0.03 -9.41 -6.58
C LEU A 171 -1.11 -8.41 -6.77
N THR A 172 -2.16 -8.83 -7.51
CA THR A 172 -3.24 -7.93 -7.93
C THR A 172 -4.40 -7.85 -6.95
N GLY A 173 -4.53 -8.83 -6.06
CA GLY A 173 -5.69 -8.99 -5.18
C GLY A 173 -6.94 -9.52 -5.89
N GLU A 174 -6.85 -9.93 -7.16
CA GLU A 174 -7.95 -10.52 -7.92
C GLU A 174 -8.03 -12.03 -7.67
N SER A 175 -9.24 -12.52 -7.36
CA SER A 175 -9.45 -13.94 -7.08
C SER A 175 -9.69 -14.79 -8.34
N MET A 176 -9.82 -14.17 -9.51
CA MET A 176 -10.04 -14.87 -10.77
C MET A 176 -8.68 -15.21 -11.40
N PRO A 177 -8.36 -16.49 -11.60
CA PRO A 177 -7.15 -16.90 -12.27
C PRO A 177 -7.13 -16.47 -13.76
N VAL A 178 -5.94 -16.17 -14.27
CA VAL A 178 -5.70 -15.75 -15.66
C VAL A 178 -5.13 -16.92 -16.45
N THR A 179 -5.60 -17.15 -17.66
CA THR A 179 -5.02 -18.16 -18.57
C THR A 179 -3.80 -17.55 -19.25
N ALA A 180 -2.70 -18.29 -19.28
CA ALA A 180 -1.48 -17.93 -19.99
C ALA A 180 -1.08 -19.02 -21.00
N GLY A 181 -0.75 -18.60 -22.22
CA GLY A 181 -0.27 -19.43 -23.32
C GLY A 181 1.07 -18.94 -23.87
N VAL A 182 1.58 -19.60 -24.90
CA VAL A 182 2.88 -19.29 -25.53
C VAL A 182 2.92 -17.82 -25.97
N GLY A 183 3.97 -17.09 -25.54
CA GLY A 183 4.18 -15.67 -25.80
C GLY A 183 3.59 -14.72 -24.75
N ASP A 184 2.84 -15.24 -23.77
CA ASP A 184 2.29 -14.41 -22.70
C ASP A 184 3.34 -14.15 -21.60
N ALA A 185 3.46 -12.89 -21.19
CA ALA A 185 4.34 -12.48 -20.11
C ALA A 185 3.70 -12.77 -18.75
N VAL A 186 4.48 -13.34 -17.83
CA VAL A 186 4.05 -13.66 -16.47
C VAL A 186 5.03 -13.12 -15.45
N CYS A 187 4.50 -12.53 -14.39
CA CYS A 187 5.30 -11.91 -13.35
C CYS A 187 5.72 -12.89 -12.27
N SER A 188 6.88 -12.64 -11.69
CA SER A 188 7.34 -13.33 -10.48
C SER A 188 6.34 -13.16 -9.33
N GLY A 189 6.22 -14.18 -8.47
CA GLY A 189 5.29 -14.17 -7.34
C GLY A 189 3.89 -14.70 -7.64
N CYS A 190 3.51 -14.91 -8.91
CA CYS A 190 2.29 -15.61 -9.29
C CYS A 190 2.40 -17.12 -9.02
N VAL A 191 1.26 -17.80 -8.88
CA VAL A 191 1.22 -19.27 -8.66
C VAL A 191 0.67 -19.96 -9.89
N ASN A 192 1.41 -20.95 -10.39
CA ASN A 192 0.94 -21.83 -11.45
C ASN A 192 -0.12 -22.81 -10.89
N LEU A 193 -1.35 -22.83 -11.46
CA LEU A 193 -2.44 -23.66 -10.96
C LEU A 193 -2.66 -24.96 -11.75
N SER A 194 -2.38 -24.96 -13.04
CA SER A 194 -2.65 -26.12 -13.91
C SER A 194 -1.38 -26.62 -14.59
N GLY A 195 -1.33 -27.15 -15.71
CA GLY A 195 -0.19 -27.76 -16.41
C GLY A 195 1.23 -27.34 -16.00
N ALA A 196 2.21 -28.22 -16.16
CA ALA A 196 3.61 -27.82 -16.09
C ALA A 196 3.95 -27.00 -17.33
N VAL A 197 4.63 -25.86 -17.14
CA VAL A 197 4.98 -24.92 -18.21
C VAL A 197 6.47 -24.65 -18.22
N GLU A 198 7.02 -24.52 -19.42
CA GLU A 198 8.37 -24.06 -19.66
C GLU A 198 8.33 -22.57 -19.96
N LEU A 199 9.13 -21.80 -19.23
CA LEU A 199 9.11 -20.35 -19.21
C LEU A 199 10.53 -19.84 -19.49
N VAL A 200 10.66 -18.76 -20.26
CA VAL A 200 11.94 -18.07 -20.50
C VAL A 200 12.04 -16.86 -19.58
N VAL A 201 13.17 -16.74 -18.89
CA VAL A 201 13.44 -15.62 -17.99
C VAL A 201 13.67 -14.33 -18.79
N THR A 202 12.92 -13.28 -18.46
CA THR A 202 12.97 -11.99 -19.17
C THR A 202 13.74 -10.91 -18.41
N LYS A 203 13.83 -11.03 -17.07
CA LYS A 203 14.53 -10.06 -16.21
C LYS A 203 15.37 -10.77 -15.14
N PRO A 204 16.49 -10.17 -14.71
CA PRO A 204 17.29 -10.71 -13.61
C PRO A 204 16.53 -10.66 -12.28
N ALA A 205 16.94 -11.47 -11.30
CA ALA A 205 16.29 -11.56 -9.99
C ALA A 205 16.13 -10.19 -9.27
N SER A 206 17.16 -9.35 -9.33
CA SER A 206 17.14 -8.01 -8.73
C SER A 206 16.13 -7.03 -9.35
N GLU A 207 15.75 -7.27 -10.59
CA GLU A 207 14.79 -6.42 -11.34
C GLU A 207 13.41 -7.09 -11.47
N SER A 208 13.21 -8.26 -10.87
CA SER A 208 11.93 -8.96 -10.90
C SER A 208 10.84 -8.17 -10.20
N THR A 209 9.60 -8.33 -10.66
CA THR A 209 8.42 -7.69 -10.07
C THR A 209 8.31 -7.94 -8.57
N ALA A 210 8.54 -9.17 -8.13
CA ALA A 210 8.48 -9.53 -6.73
C ALA A 210 9.59 -8.85 -5.90
N SER A 211 10.83 -8.75 -6.42
CA SER A 211 11.94 -8.05 -5.75
C SER A 211 11.65 -6.56 -5.59
N LYS A 212 11.10 -5.91 -6.62
CA LYS A 212 10.68 -4.49 -6.54
C LYS A 212 9.57 -4.26 -5.54
N ILE A 213 8.59 -5.16 -5.47
CA ILE A 213 7.53 -5.11 -4.45
C ILE A 213 8.14 -5.23 -3.04
N MET A 214 9.13 -6.11 -2.85
CA MET A 214 9.82 -6.26 -1.57
C MET A 214 10.54 -4.97 -1.17
N GLU A 215 11.28 -4.34 -2.07
CA GLU A 215 11.96 -3.06 -1.83
C GLU A 215 10.98 -1.96 -1.43
N LEU A 216 9.85 -1.83 -2.14
CA LEU A 216 8.79 -0.87 -1.80
C LEU A 216 8.16 -1.12 -0.43
N VAL A 217 7.99 -2.38 -0.04
CA VAL A 217 7.47 -2.76 1.28
C VAL A 217 8.48 -2.44 2.38
N GLU A 218 9.78 -2.65 2.16
CA GLU A 218 10.84 -2.28 3.10
C GLU A 218 10.95 -0.76 3.26
N GLU A 219 10.91 0.00 2.16
CA GLU A 219 10.88 1.47 2.19
C GLU A 219 9.69 1.99 3.00
N SER A 220 8.52 1.33 2.88
CA SER A 220 7.30 1.75 3.58
C SER A 220 7.45 1.75 5.10
N ALA A 221 8.32 0.91 5.64
CA ALA A 221 8.59 0.84 7.08
C ALA A 221 9.42 2.02 7.60
N SER A 222 10.13 2.73 6.73
CA SER A 222 11.01 3.86 7.09
C SER A 222 10.29 5.21 7.14
N SER A 223 9.27 5.41 6.30
CA SER A 223 8.57 6.69 6.11
C SER A 223 7.38 6.85 7.06
N LYS A 224 7.58 7.63 8.14
CA LYS A 224 6.58 7.81 9.21
C LYS A 224 5.58 8.93 8.93
N ALA A 225 4.30 8.67 9.17
CA ALA A 225 3.23 9.66 9.14
C ALA A 225 3.48 10.86 10.07
N LYS A 226 2.95 12.03 9.72
CA LYS A 226 3.00 13.23 10.58
C LYS A 226 2.38 12.96 11.95
N THR A 227 1.29 12.21 12.00
CA THR A 227 0.63 11.76 13.24
C THR A 227 1.56 10.90 14.09
N GLU A 228 2.31 9.96 13.51
CA GLU A 228 3.29 9.14 14.22
C GLU A 228 4.46 9.97 14.74
N GLN A 229 4.98 10.88 13.92
CA GLN A 229 6.03 11.81 14.31
C GLN A 229 5.59 12.72 15.47
N PHE A 230 4.34 13.20 15.41
CA PHE A 230 3.77 14.00 16.50
C PHE A 230 3.72 13.20 17.81
N ILE A 231 3.25 11.95 17.79
CA ILE A 231 3.20 11.10 18.98
C ILE A 231 4.61 10.85 19.55
N THR A 232 5.59 10.59 18.69
CA THR A 232 6.98 10.40 19.13
C THR A 232 7.55 11.67 19.76
N LYS A 233 7.30 12.84 19.16
CA LYS A 233 7.70 14.14 19.73
C LYS A 233 6.95 14.43 21.02
N PHE A 234 5.65 14.19 21.07
CA PHE A 234 4.82 14.37 22.25
C PHE A 234 5.37 13.53 23.42
N ALA A 235 5.63 12.24 23.22
CA ALA A 235 6.18 11.37 24.25
C ALA A 235 7.50 11.89 24.81
N ARG A 236 8.39 12.43 23.95
CA ARG A 236 9.69 12.99 24.36
C ARG A 236 9.57 14.18 25.31
N PHE A 237 8.57 15.05 25.15
CA PHE A 237 8.34 16.21 26.02
C PHE A 237 7.44 15.87 27.21
N TYR A 238 6.45 15.02 26.98
CA TYR A 238 5.46 14.64 27.98
C TYR A 238 6.08 13.93 29.16
N THR A 239 6.95 12.94 28.94
CA THR A 239 7.53 12.12 30.01
C THR A 239 8.36 12.94 31.02
N PRO A 240 9.29 13.82 30.63
CA PRO A 240 9.96 14.70 31.60
C PRO A 240 9.00 15.61 32.37
N CYS A 241 7.99 16.17 31.74
CA CYS A 241 7.00 17.02 32.42
C CYS A 241 6.24 16.24 33.49
N VAL A 242 5.87 15.01 33.19
CA VAL A 242 5.19 14.12 34.13
C VAL A 242 6.10 13.76 35.32
N VAL A 243 7.36 13.44 35.08
CA VAL A 243 8.33 13.13 36.15
C VAL A 243 8.50 14.34 37.08
N ILE A 244 8.65 15.55 36.54
CA ILE A 244 8.73 16.78 37.32
C ILE A 244 7.43 16.99 38.12
N ALA A 245 6.25 16.80 37.51
CA ALA A 245 4.97 16.92 38.22
C ALA A 245 4.82 15.89 39.34
N ALA A 246 5.27 14.65 39.12
CA ALA A 246 5.29 13.61 40.15
C ALA A 246 6.20 13.99 41.33
N VAL A 247 7.40 14.53 41.07
CA VAL A 247 8.31 15.00 42.12
C VAL A 247 7.67 16.17 42.90
N ILE A 248 7.04 17.13 42.20
CA ILE A 248 6.31 18.22 42.85
C ILE A 248 5.18 17.67 43.72
N LEU A 249 4.41 16.70 43.22
CA LEU A 249 3.32 16.07 43.96
C LEU A 249 3.82 15.28 45.18
N ALA A 250 5.00 14.69 45.13
CA ALA A 250 5.60 13.96 46.23
C ALA A 250 6.12 14.89 47.36
N VAL A 251 6.60 16.09 46.98
CA VAL A 251 7.36 16.95 47.93
C VAL A 251 6.55 18.16 48.41
N LEU A 252 5.89 18.88 47.49
CA LEU A 252 5.26 20.18 47.80
C LEU A 252 4.02 20.06 48.72
N PRO A 253 3.05 19.16 48.50
CA PRO A 253 1.87 19.07 49.35
C PRO A 253 2.17 18.64 50.79
N PRO A 254 3.04 17.63 51.09
CA PRO A 254 3.36 17.30 52.49
C PRO A 254 4.07 18.45 53.22
N LEU A 255 4.90 19.25 52.53
CA LEU A 255 5.54 20.42 53.12
C LEU A 255 4.52 21.53 53.47
N ILE A 256 3.46 21.68 52.69
CA ILE A 256 2.43 22.70 52.94
C ILE A 256 1.40 22.22 53.97
N THR A 257 0.97 20.95 53.87
CA THR A 257 -0.12 20.40 54.69
C THR A 257 0.34 19.77 55.98
N GLY A 258 1.66 19.52 56.17
CA GLY A 258 2.21 18.80 57.32
C GLY A 258 1.86 17.31 57.38
N GLN A 259 1.30 16.74 56.30
CA GLN A 259 0.94 15.33 56.22
C GLN A 259 2.18 14.44 55.97
N ALA A 260 2.05 13.14 56.24
CA ALA A 260 3.13 12.18 56.04
C ALA A 260 3.56 12.07 54.57
N PHE A 261 4.87 12.10 54.32
CA PHE A 261 5.45 11.98 52.98
C PHE A 261 5.05 10.67 52.27
N SER A 262 4.91 9.56 53.04
CA SER A 262 4.59 8.24 52.46
C SER A 262 3.30 8.23 51.63
N GLY A 263 2.25 8.92 52.08
CA GLY A 263 0.98 9.02 51.36
C GLY A 263 1.08 9.83 50.06
N TRP A 264 1.89 10.89 50.07
CA TRP A 264 2.08 11.73 48.86
C TRP A 264 3.05 11.10 47.88
N ILE A 265 4.07 10.38 48.36
CA ILE A 265 4.95 9.54 47.52
C ILE A 265 4.11 8.47 46.80
N TYR A 266 3.21 7.79 47.53
CA TYR A 266 2.31 6.81 46.93
C TYR A 266 1.44 7.40 45.80
N ARG A 267 0.83 8.58 46.01
CA ARG A 267 0.06 9.29 44.98
C ARG A 267 0.93 9.71 43.78
N ALA A 268 2.16 10.18 44.05
CA ALA A 268 3.09 10.55 42.99
C ALA A 268 3.54 9.34 42.18
N LEU A 269 3.73 8.17 42.81
CA LEU A 269 4.02 6.91 42.09
C LEU A 269 2.84 6.45 41.25
N THR A 270 1.64 6.49 41.79
CA THR A 270 0.40 6.18 41.06
C THR A 270 0.26 7.10 39.84
N PHE A 271 0.49 8.41 40.03
CA PHE A 271 0.47 9.40 38.96
C PHE A 271 1.54 9.11 37.90
N LEU A 272 2.75 8.73 38.28
CA LEU A 272 3.85 8.42 37.37
C LEU A 272 3.54 7.18 36.52
N ILE A 273 3.02 6.12 37.13
CA ILE A 273 2.67 4.86 36.43
C ILE A 273 1.57 5.12 35.39
N ILE A 274 0.50 5.83 35.78
CA ILE A 274 -0.62 6.14 34.88
C ILE A 274 -0.17 6.96 33.68
N SER A 275 0.89 7.73 33.83
CA SER A 275 1.31 8.70 32.82
C SER A 275 2.03 8.11 31.60
N CYS A 276 2.34 6.79 31.56
CA CYS A 276 2.95 6.18 30.38
C CYS A 276 2.04 6.29 29.14
N PRO A 277 2.45 6.89 28.00
CA PRO A 277 1.62 6.98 26.81
C PRO A 277 1.61 5.69 25.96
N CYS A 278 1.75 4.51 26.60
CA CYS A 278 1.97 3.21 25.94
C CYS A 278 0.90 2.88 24.88
N ALA A 279 -0.38 3.10 25.21
CA ALA A 279 -1.47 2.85 24.29
C ALA A 279 -1.38 3.67 22.98
N LEU A 280 -0.89 4.92 23.07
CA LEU A 280 -0.73 5.80 21.90
C LEU A 280 0.45 5.40 21.03
N VAL A 281 1.60 5.17 21.68
CA VAL A 281 2.87 4.86 20.99
C VAL A 281 2.76 3.57 20.18
N ILE A 282 1.91 2.63 20.62
CA ILE A 282 1.76 1.32 19.99
C ILE A 282 0.59 1.31 19.00
N SER A 283 -0.59 1.81 19.41
CA SER A 283 -1.81 1.61 18.62
C SER A 283 -1.85 2.42 17.33
N VAL A 284 -1.19 3.59 17.28
CA VAL A 284 -1.21 4.44 16.10
C VAL A 284 -0.34 3.87 14.97
N PRO A 285 0.94 3.55 15.17
CA PRO A 285 1.72 2.84 14.15
C PRO A 285 1.05 1.52 13.71
N LEU A 286 0.49 0.77 14.66
CA LEU A 286 -0.21 -0.48 14.35
C LEU A 286 -1.42 -0.26 13.43
N SER A 287 -2.15 0.86 13.58
CA SER A 287 -3.25 1.22 12.69
C SER A 287 -2.75 1.50 11.27
N PHE A 288 -1.64 2.23 11.12
CA PHE A 288 -1.03 2.51 9.81
C PHE A 288 -0.49 1.24 9.15
N PHE A 289 0.25 0.39 9.87
CA PHE A 289 0.70 -0.91 9.35
C PHE A 289 -0.48 -1.79 8.91
N GLY A 290 -1.56 -1.79 9.69
CA GLY A 290 -2.79 -2.48 9.32
C GLY A 290 -3.44 -1.93 8.05
N GLY A 291 -3.42 -0.61 7.86
CA GLY A 291 -3.92 0.08 6.67
C GLY A 291 -3.08 -0.20 5.42
N ILE A 292 -1.75 -0.11 5.54
CA ILE A 292 -0.81 -0.43 4.45
C ILE A 292 -0.98 -1.90 4.04
N GLY A 293 -0.97 -2.84 4.99
CA GLY A 293 -1.18 -4.25 4.69
C GLY A 293 -2.55 -4.56 4.08
N CYS A 294 -3.60 -3.78 4.44
CA CYS A 294 -4.91 -3.88 3.78
C CYS A 294 -4.87 -3.36 2.33
N ALA A 295 -4.18 -2.24 2.07
CA ALA A 295 -4.01 -1.69 0.72
C ALA A 295 -3.24 -2.67 -0.18
N SER A 296 -2.13 -3.21 0.31
CA SER A 296 -1.30 -4.16 -0.42
C SER A 296 -2.05 -5.44 -0.80
N LYS A 297 -2.85 -6.00 0.11
CA LYS A 297 -3.73 -7.16 -0.19
C LYS A 297 -4.77 -6.90 -1.27
N ASN A 298 -5.03 -5.63 -1.58
CA ASN A 298 -5.94 -5.22 -2.63
C ASN A 298 -5.20 -4.70 -3.88
N GLY A 299 -3.92 -5.01 -4.04
CA GLY A 299 -3.14 -4.62 -5.21
C GLY A 299 -2.71 -3.14 -5.23
N VAL A 300 -2.68 -2.48 -4.06
CA VAL A 300 -2.20 -1.09 -3.94
C VAL A 300 -1.02 -1.05 -2.98
N LEU A 301 0.17 -0.83 -3.49
CA LEU A 301 1.39 -0.66 -2.69
C LEU A 301 1.49 0.79 -2.24
N VAL A 302 1.86 0.99 -0.97
CA VAL A 302 2.02 2.32 -0.37
C VAL A 302 3.41 2.42 0.24
N LYS A 303 4.24 3.35 -0.24
CA LYS A 303 5.65 3.51 0.18
C LYS A 303 5.84 4.06 1.59
N GLY A 304 4.77 4.43 2.29
CA GLY A 304 4.91 4.94 3.66
C GLY A 304 3.62 5.32 4.34
N SER A 305 3.62 5.33 5.66
CA SER A 305 2.46 5.77 6.46
C SER A 305 2.15 7.26 6.27
N ASN A 306 3.16 8.08 5.95
CA ASN A 306 2.98 9.50 5.58
C ASN A 306 2.12 9.67 4.32
N TYR A 307 2.28 8.81 3.32
CA TYR A 307 1.48 8.85 2.09
C TYR A 307 0.06 8.34 2.31
N LEU A 308 -0.11 7.31 3.17
CA LEU A 308 -1.44 6.87 3.58
C LEU A 308 -2.18 7.98 4.35
N GLU A 309 -1.49 8.72 5.24
CA GLU A 309 -2.05 9.88 5.94
C GLU A 309 -2.42 10.98 4.93
N ALA A 310 -1.51 11.35 4.02
CA ALA A 310 -1.76 12.34 2.98
C ALA A 310 -2.97 11.96 2.11
N LEU A 311 -3.04 10.71 1.65
CA LEU A 311 -4.15 10.20 0.84
C LEU A 311 -5.50 10.30 1.56
N SER A 312 -5.53 10.16 2.89
CA SER A 312 -6.77 10.33 3.68
C SER A 312 -7.34 11.75 3.60
N HIS A 313 -6.50 12.73 3.25
CA HIS A 313 -6.85 14.15 3.13
C HIS A 313 -7.04 14.60 1.67
N ALA A 314 -7.05 13.69 0.71
CA ALA A 314 -7.21 13.98 -0.71
C ALA A 314 -8.44 14.87 -0.97
N GLN A 315 -8.21 16.02 -1.58
CA GLN A 315 -9.24 16.97 -2.01
C GLN A 315 -9.34 17.01 -3.53
N THR A 316 -8.22 16.99 -4.22
CA THR A 316 -8.13 17.06 -5.67
C THR A 316 -7.38 15.85 -6.19
N VAL A 317 -7.93 15.17 -7.19
CA VAL A 317 -7.29 14.10 -7.93
C VAL A 317 -7.11 14.57 -9.35
N VAL A 318 -5.88 14.62 -9.82
CA VAL A 318 -5.51 14.97 -11.19
C VAL A 318 -4.98 13.70 -11.85
N MET A 319 -5.48 13.38 -13.03
CA MET A 319 -5.14 12.15 -13.74
C MET A 319 -4.56 12.46 -15.12
N ASP A 320 -3.56 11.71 -15.53
CA ASP A 320 -3.20 11.66 -16.94
C ASP A 320 -4.29 10.93 -17.75
N LYS A 321 -4.36 11.15 -19.05
CA LYS A 321 -5.28 10.42 -19.91
C LYS A 321 -4.72 9.06 -20.31
N THR A 322 -3.61 9.07 -21.04
CA THR A 322 -3.06 7.89 -21.73
C THR A 322 -2.45 6.90 -20.74
N GLY A 323 -2.81 5.62 -20.84
CA GLY A 323 -2.34 4.60 -19.89
C GLY A 323 -2.90 4.69 -18.46
N THR A 324 -3.63 5.77 -18.13
CA THR A 324 -4.22 6.01 -16.81
C THR A 324 -5.74 5.88 -16.84
N LEU A 325 -6.44 6.77 -17.54
CA LEU A 325 -7.88 6.70 -17.79
C LEU A 325 -8.23 5.84 -19.00
N THR A 326 -7.28 5.67 -19.89
CA THR A 326 -7.38 4.86 -21.10
C THR A 326 -6.38 3.69 -21.04
N GLU A 327 -6.55 2.71 -21.92
CA GLU A 327 -5.73 1.50 -21.93
C GLU A 327 -4.30 1.75 -22.46
N GLY A 328 -4.05 2.93 -23.07
CA GLY A 328 -2.77 3.27 -23.70
C GLY A 328 -2.52 2.46 -24.98
N LYS A 329 -3.53 1.75 -25.45
CA LYS A 329 -3.51 0.97 -26.69
C LYS A 329 -4.58 1.47 -27.63
N PHE A 330 -4.22 1.59 -28.88
CA PHE A 330 -5.17 1.94 -29.92
C PHE A 330 -6.02 0.72 -30.29
N HIS A 331 -7.33 0.91 -30.36
CA HIS A 331 -8.28 -0.12 -30.79
C HIS A 331 -9.22 0.43 -31.87
N VAL A 332 -9.69 -0.45 -32.73
CA VAL A 332 -10.78 -0.14 -33.66
C VAL A 332 -12.05 0.08 -32.85
N THR A 333 -12.57 1.30 -32.84
CA THR A 333 -13.76 1.68 -32.05
C THR A 333 -15.03 1.78 -32.93
N GLU A 334 -14.88 2.09 -34.21
CA GLU A 334 -15.99 2.22 -35.15
C GLU A 334 -15.54 1.80 -36.56
N GLN A 335 -16.43 1.16 -37.31
CA GLN A 335 -16.26 0.86 -38.71
C GLN A 335 -17.45 1.46 -39.49
N ASN A 336 -17.13 2.23 -40.51
CA ASN A 336 -18.15 2.78 -41.41
C ASN A 336 -17.85 2.33 -42.86
N PRO A 337 -18.25 1.11 -43.23
CA PRO A 337 -17.99 0.56 -44.55
C PRO A 337 -18.91 1.19 -45.60
N VAL A 338 -18.36 1.49 -46.80
CA VAL A 338 -19.10 2.01 -47.94
C VAL A 338 -18.84 1.10 -49.16
N GLY A 339 -19.86 0.45 -49.64
CA GLY A 339 -19.77 -0.44 -50.81
C GLY A 339 -19.07 -1.78 -50.57
N VAL A 340 -18.58 -2.03 -49.38
CA VAL A 340 -17.95 -3.27 -48.92
C VAL A 340 -18.56 -3.70 -47.58
N THR A 341 -18.32 -4.93 -47.13
CA THR A 341 -18.72 -5.34 -45.77
C THR A 341 -17.74 -4.85 -44.74
N ALA A 342 -18.14 -4.75 -43.46
CA ALA A 342 -17.25 -4.35 -42.38
C ALA A 342 -16.07 -5.34 -42.20
N GLU A 343 -16.32 -6.64 -42.40
CA GLU A 343 -15.28 -7.67 -42.36
C GLU A 343 -14.27 -7.48 -43.51
N GLU A 344 -14.75 -7.25 -44.74
CA GLU A 344 -13.89 -7.01 -45.90
C GLU A 344 -13.11 -5.70 -45.77
N GLN A 345 -13.72 -4.63 -45.22
CA GLN A 345 -13.06 -3.35 -44.97
C GLN A 345 -11.88 -3.54 -44.01
N LEU A 346 -12.09 -4.25 -42.87
CA LEU A 346 -11.06 -4.50 -41.89
C LEU A 346 -9.95 -5.40 -42.43
N GLU A 347 -10.32 -6.45 -43.18
CA GLU A 347 -9.36 -7.35 -43.81
C GLU A 347 -8.42 -6.61 -44.77
N LEU A 348 -9.02 -5.80 -45.68
CA LEU A 348 -8.26 -5.02 -46.66
C LEU A 348 -7.34 -3.99 -45.98
N ALA A 349 -7.81 -3.33 -44.89
CA ALA A 349 -7.01 -2.39 -44.12
C ALA A 349 -5.82 -3.10 -43.41
N ALA A 350 -6.08 -4.22 -42.73
CA ALA A 350 -5.06 -4.97 -42.04
C ALA A 350 -3.99 -5.57 -42.97
N LEU A 351 -4.41 -6.05 -44.14
CA LEU A 351 -3.51 -6.55 -45.19
C LEU A 351 -2.68 -5.42 -45.81
N ALA A 352 -3.28 -4.26 -46.15
CA ALA A 352 -2.54 -3.12 -46.68
C ALA A 352 -1.49 -2.61 -45.72
N GLU A 353 -1.78 -2.58 -44.41
CA GLU A 353 -0.89 -2.15 -43.35
C GLU A 353 0.03 -3.28 -42.80
N SER A 354 0.10 -4.41 -43.49
CA SER A 354 0.85 -5.61 -43.01
C SER A 354 2.32 -5.35 -42.72
N ALA A 355 2.98 -4.53 -43.52
CA ALA A 355 4.39 -4.19 -43.41
C ALA A 355 4.67 -3.01 -42.45
N SER A 356 3.66 -2.27 -42.02
CA SER A 356 3.82 -1.12 -41.15
C SER A 356 3.91 -1.55 -39.64
N ASN A 357 4.86 -0.94 -38.92
CA ASN A 357 5.01 -1.08 -37.46
C ASN A 357 4.30 0.06 -36.70
N HIS A 358 3.53 0.88 -37.38
CA HIS A 358 2.82 1.99 -36.74
C HIS A 358 1.75 1.46 -35.76
N PRO A 359 1.55 2.08 -34.57
CA PRO A 359 0.52 1.63 -33.61
C PRO A 359 -0.89 1.51 -34.19
N ILE A 360 -1.24 2.37 -35.17
CA ILE A 360 -2.52 2.30 -35.90
C ILE A 360 -2.59 1.02 -36.74
N ALA A 361 -1.50 0.68 -37.45
CA ALA A 361 -1.44 -0.55 -38.26
C ALA A 361 -1.54 -1.79 -37.34
N GLN A 362 -0.90 -1.77 -36.19
CA GLN A 362 -1.00 -2.85 -35.22
C GLN A 362 -2.43 -3.04 -34.71
N SER A 363 -3.15 -1.95 -34.41
CA SER A 363 -4.54 -2.03 -33.97
C SER A 363 -5.52 -2.58 -35.05
N LEU A 364 -5.24 -2.33 -36.34
CA LEU A 364 -5.97 -2.95 -37.43
C LEU A 364 -5.70 -4.45 -37.52
N LYS A 365 -4.43 -4.86 -37.40
CA LYS A 365 -4.01 -6.27 -37.40
C LYS A 365 -4.60 -7.04 -36.21
N ASP A 366 -4.56 -6.45 -35.03
CA ASP A 366 -5.13 -7.04 -33.81
C ASP A 366 -6.65 -7.20 -33.91
N ALA A 367 -7.35 -6.20 -34.46
CA ALA A 367 -8.80 -6.26 -34.69
C ALA A 367 -9.19 -7.31 -35.75
N TYR A 368 -8.37 -7.48 -36.81
CA TYR A 368 -8.57 -8.52 -37.80
C TYR A 368 -8.44 -9.93 -37.19
N GLY A 369 -7.52 -10.14 -36.26
CA GLY A 369 -7.42 -11.36 -35.43
C GLY A 369 -7.09 -12.65 -36.17
N LYS A 370 -6.73 -12.57 -37.45
CA LYS A 370 -6.29 -13.71 -38.25
C LYS A 370 -4.85 -13.52 -38.71
N ALA A 371 -4.17 -14.62 -39.03
CA ALA A 371 -2.82 -14.55 -39.56
C ALA A 371 -2.80 -13.74 -40.88
N ILE A 372 -1.86 -12.80 -40.95
CA ILE A 372 -1.65 -11.99 -42.17
C ILE A 372 -0.93 -12.87 -43.21
N ASP A 373 -1.59 -13.12 -44.32
CA ASP A 373 -1.00 -13.82 -45.45
C ASP A 373 -0.28 -12.82 -46.38
N ALA A 374 1.05 -12.79 -46.23
CA ALA A 374 1.89 -11.87 -46.99
C ALA A 374 1.89 -12.13 -48.51
N GLU A 375 1.53 -13.34 -48.97
CA GLU A 375 1.46 -13.66 -50.41
C GLU A 375 0.29 -12.96 -51.12
N ARG A 376 -0.73 -12.55 -50.37
CA ARG A 376 -1.89 -11.80 -50.88
C ARG A 376 -1.59 -10.32 -51.12
N VAL A 377 -0.43 -9.80 -50.62
CA VAL A 377 -0.12 -8.37 -50.66
C VAL A 377 1.11 -8.11 -51.50
N THR A 378 0.98 -7.24 -52.48
CA THR A 378 2.06 -6.82 -53.37
C THR A 378 2.11 -5.28 -53.49
N ASP A 379 3.21 -4.74 -54.02
CA ASP A 379 3.37 -3.32 -54.33
C ASP A 379 3.10 -2.37 -53.13
N ILE A 380 3.54 -2.74 -51.92
CA ILE A 380 3.35 -1.91 -50.73
C ILE A 380 4.23 -0.66 -50.80
N GLN A 381 3.61 0.50 -50.69
CA GLN A 381 4.27 1.80 -50.65
C GLN A 381 3.74 2.60 -49.45
N GLU A 382 4.60 2.84 -48.49
CA GLU A 382 4.28 3.70 -47.34
C GLU A 382 4.62 5.15 -47.68
N ILE A 383 3.63 6.05 -47.51
CA ILE A 383 3.77 7.49 -47.74
C ILE A 383 3.74 8.19 -46.40
N ALA A 384 4.91 8.66 -45.99
CA ALA A 384 5.11 9.25 -44.65
C ALA A 384 4.10 10.38 -44.38
N GLY A 385 3.38 10.28 -43.26
CA GLY A 385 2.38 11.25 -42.81
C GLY A 385 1.04 11.20 -43.58
N HIS A 386 0.83 10.25 -44.53
CA HIS A 386 -0.38 10.11 -45.34
C HIS A 386 -1.03 8.75 -45.16
N GLY A 387 -0.30 7.66 -45.37
CA GLY A 387 -0.85 6.30 -45.30
C GLY A 387 -0.08 5.32 -46.18
N VAL A 388 -0.76 4.24 -46.56
CA VAL A 388 -0.18 3.13 -47.34
C VAL A 388 -1.01 2.89 -48.61
N ALA A 389 -0.30 2.65 -49.70
CA ALA A 389 -0.85 2.07 -50.93
C ALA A 389 -0.36 0.62 -51.05
N ALA A 390 -1.22 -0.32 -51.36
CA ALA A 390 -0.87 -1.72 -51.57
C ALA A 390 -1.77 -2.38 -52.60
N ARG A 391 -1.34 -3.50 -53.17
CA ARG A 391 -2.24 -4.41 -53.92
C ARG A 391 -2.57 -5.61 -53.06
N VAL A 392 -3.85 -5.76 -52.72
CA VAL A 392 -4.37 -6.90 -51.95
C VAL A 392 -5.24 -7.74 -52.90
N ASP A 393 -4.88 -9.00 -53.08
CA ASP A 393 -5.55 -9.90 -54.03
C ASP A 393 -5.70 -9.30 -55.46
N GLY A 394 -4.72 -8.52 -55.89
CA GLY A 394 -4.71 -7.84 -57.18
C GLY A 394 -5.50 -6.52 -57.25
N ARG A 395 -6.28 -6.17 -56.21
CA ARG A 395 -7.03 -4.90 -56.09
C ARG A 395 -6.13 -3.80 -55.49
N GLN A 396 -6.22 -2.60 -56.02
CA GLN A 396 -5.50 -1.48 -55.45
C GLN A 396 -6.20 -0.97 -54.19
N VAL A 397 -5.50 -0.98 -53.05
CA VAL A 397 -6.01 -0.51 -51.75
C VAL A 397 -5.18 0.69 -51.31
N LEU A 398 -5.86 1.80 -50.99
CA LEU A 398 -5.28 2.95 -50.32
C LEU A 398 -5.85 3.01 -48.92
N ALA A 399 -4.98 3.06 -47.91
CA ALA A 399 -5.35 3.21 -46.51
C ALA A 399 -4.60 4.40 -45.91
N GLY A 400 -5.29 5.38 -45.33
CA GLY A 400 -4.62 6.55 -44.79
C GLY A 400 -5.54 7.66 -44.28
N ASN A 401 -4.97 8.85 -44.06
CA ASN A 401 -5.75 10.00 -43.60
C ASN A 401 -6.63 10.59 -44.72
N ALA A 402 -7.55 11.50 -44.35
CA ALA A 402 -8.46 12.13 -45.32
C ALA A 402 -7.69 12.86 -46.43
N ALA A 403 -6.63 13.60 -46.09
CA ALA A 403 -5.84 14.34 -47.08
C ALA A 403 -5.24 13.42 -48.14
N TYR A 404 -4.81 12.22 -47.77
CA TYR A 404 -4.25 11.25 -48.71
C TYR A 404 -5.29 10.80 -49.76
N LEU A 405 -6.54 10.58 -49.33
CA LEU A 405 -7.61 10.19 -50.24
C LEU A 405 -8.10 11.38 -51.08
N GLU A 406 -8.11 12.59 -50.55
CA GLU A 406 -8.39 13.83 -51.29
C GLU A 406 -7.37 14.06 -52.41
N ASP A 407 -6.07 13.85 -52.15
CA ASP A 407 -5.01 13.91 -53.16
C ASP A 407 -5.20 12.86 -54.27
N ALA A 408 -5.80 11.72 -53.93
CA ALA A 408 -6.21 10.69 -54.91
C ALA A 408 -7.52 11.02 -55.64
N GLY A 409 -8.12 12.20 -55.38
CA GLY A 409 -9.33 12.67 -56.05
C GLY A 409 -10.65 12.13 -55.47
N LEU A 410 -10.59 11.57 -54.25
CA LEU A 410 -11.75 11.03 -53.54
C LEU A 410 -12.31 12.02 -52.53
N GLN A 411 -13.55 11.82 -52.08
CA GLN A 411 -14.17 12.65 -51.04
C GLN A 411 -14.43 11.77 -49.80
N PRO A 412 -13.49 11.75 -48.83
CA PRO A 412 -13.69 11.00 -47.62
C PRO A 412 -14.79 11.60 -46.74
N GLU A 413 -15.55 10.75 -46.07
CA GLU A 413 -16.54 11.18 -45.07
C GLU A 413 -15.88 11.68 -43.81
N THR A 414 -16.44 12.72 -43.19
CA THR A 414 -15.95 13.19 -41.89
C THR A 414 -16.49 12.27 -40.77
N PRO A 415 -15.61 11.65 -39.94
CA PRO A 415 -16.06 10.81 -38.84
C PRO A 415 -16.93 11.58 -37.84
N HIS A 416 -17.97 10.94 -37.35
CA HIS A 416 -18.84 11.53 -36.31
C HIS A 416 -18.30 11.34 -34.89
N ALA A 417 -17.50 10.29 -34.67
CA ALA A 417 -16.88 10.00 -33.38
C ALA A 417 -15.42 10.47 -33.32
N ILE A 418 -14.88 10.54 -32.15
CA ILE A 418 -13.52 11.05 -31.88
C ILE A 418 -12.50 9.92 -31.94
N GLY A 419 -11.50 10.09 -32.79
CA GLY A 419 -10.42 9.13 -32.99
C GLY A 419 -9.60 9.49 -34.23
N THR A 420 -8.63 8.64 -34.53
CA THR A 420 -7.88 8.70 -35.78
C THR A 420 -8.63 7.86 -36.84
N ALA A 421 -9.13 8.51 -37.86
CA ALA A 421 -9.78 7.80 -38.97
C ALA A 421 -8.73 7.31 -39.96
N VAL A 422 -8.77 6.03 -40.26
CA VAL A 422 -8.09 5.43 -41.39
C VAL A 422 -9.15 5.26 -42.48
N HIS A 423 -9.09 6.11 -43.50
CA HIS A 423 -9.95 6.05 -44.66
C HIS A 423 -9.44 5.01 -45.66
N LEU A 424 -10.35 4.28 -46.27
CA LEU A 424 -10.04 3.22 -47.21
C LEU A 424 -10.61 3.54 -48.61
N ALA A 425 -9.81 3.25 -49.62
CA ALA A 425 -10.31 3.21 -50.99
C ALA A 425 -9.82 1.94 -51.69
N VAL A 426 -10.69 1.38 -52.55
CA VAL A 426 -10.43 0.13 -53.29
C VAL A 426 -10.69 0.37 -54.75
N ASP A 427 -9.69 0.13 -55.60
CA ASP A 427 -9.75 0.34 -57.05
C ASP A 427 -10.27 1.75 -57.43
N GLY A 428 -9.85 2.78 -56.68
CA GLY A 428 -10.26 4.17 -56.91
C GLY A 428 -11.66 4.53 -56.44
N VAL A 429 -12.33 3.68 -55.68
CA VAL A 429 -13.64 3.95 -55.08
C VAL A 429 -13.50 4.02 -53.56
N TYR A 430 -14.11 5.04 -52.95
CA TYR A 430 -14.11 5.18 -51.48
C TYR A 430 -14.84 4.01 -50.81
N ALA A 431 -14.18 3.36 -49.85
CA ALA A 431 -14.68 2.17 -49.18
C ALA A 431 -15.02 2.41 -47.68
N GLY A 432 -15.03 3.70 -47.26
CA GLY A 432 -15.38 4.09 -45.90
C GLY A 432 -14.18 4.37 -45.00
N TYR A 433 -14.42 4.43 -43.69
CA TYR A 433 -13.36 4.66 -42.72
C TYR A 433 -13.43 3.68 -41.56
N ILE A 434 -12.28 3.47 -40.91
CA ILE A 434 -12.13 2.75 -39.64
C ILE A 434 -11.62 3.76 -38.62
N LEU A 435 -12.37 3.92 -37.54
CA LEU A 435 -11.97 4.82 -36.44
C LEU A 435 -11.18 4.06 -35.40
N ILE A 436 -10.03 4.61 -35.06
CA ILE A 436 -9.10 4.05 -34.09
C ILE A 436 -8.91 5.06 -32.98
N ALA A 437 -9.12 4.65 -31.74
CA ALA A 437 -8.96 5.48 -30.59
C ALA A 437 -8.38 4.68 -29.41
N ASP A 438 -7.77 5.40 -28.48
CA ASP A 438 -7.36 4.85 -27.20
C ASP A 438 -8.60 4.69 -26.32
N ALA A 439 -8.97 3.45 -26.01
CA ALA A 439 -10.20 3.12 -25.31
C ALA A 439 -10.14 3.53 -23.84
N VAL A 440 -11.22 4.12 -23.35
CA VAL A 440 -11.38 4.42 -21.92
C VAL A 440 -11.50 3.11 -21.14
N LYS A 441 -10.72 2.97 -20.04
CA LYS A 441 -10.76 1.77 -19.20
C LYS A 441 -12.18 1.52 -18.67
N PRO A 442 -12.64 0.27 -18.62
CA PRO A 442 -14.01 -0.07 -18.23
C PRO A 442 -14.39 0.41 -16.82
N ASP A 443 -13.41 0.52 -15.91
CA ASP A 443 -13.62 0.95 -14.54
C ASP A 443 -13.34 2.44 -14.29
N ALA A 444 -12.94 3.22 -15.30
CA ALA A 444 -12.61 4.64 -15.15
C ALA A 444 -13.80 5.48 -14.62
N ALA A 445 -15.01 5.24 -15.14
CA ALA A 445 -16.21 5.92 -14.63
C ALA A 445 -16.53 5.54 -13.19
N GLN A 446 -16.34 4.26 -12.82
CA GLN A 446 -16.48 3.78 -11.44
C GLN A 446 -15.44 4.43 -10.52
N ALA A 447 -14.20 4.62 -11.01
CA ALA A 447 -13.14 5.27 -10.28
C ALA A 447 -13.52 6.70 -9.90
N VAL A 448 -13.97 7.51 -10.83
CA VAL A 448 -14.41 8.90 -10.59
C VAL A 448 -15.53 8.94 -9.55
N GLN A 449 -16.52 8.05 -9.65
CA GLN A 449 -17.58 7.95 -8.65
C GLN A 449 -17.06 7.55 -7.26
N ALA A 450 -16.09 6.63 -7.21
CA ALA A 450 -15.46 6.21 -5.95
C ALA A 450 -14.69 7.36 -5.31
N PHE A 451 -13.99 8.19 -6.08
CA PHE A 451 -13.30 9.39 -5.58
C PHE A 451 -14.29 10.38 -4.96
N ARG A 452 -15.42 10.66 -5.65
CA ARG A 452 -16.46 11.55 -5.13
C ARG A 452 -17.09 11.01 -3.84
N LYS A 453 -17.42 9.71 -3.78
CA LYS A 453 -17.90 9.04 -2.56
C LYS A 453 -16.87 9.11 -1.43
N ALA A 454 -15.60 9.04 -1.77
CA ALA A 454 -14.51 9.21 -0.82
C ALA A 454 -14.27 10.69 -0.40
N GLY A 455 -15.04 11.65 -0.94
CA GLY A 455 -15.01 13.06 -0.57
C GLY A 455 -13.90 13.86 -1.27
N VAL A 456 -13.46 13.42 -2.44
CA VAL A 456 -12.69 14.22 -3.39
C VAL A 456 -13.64 15.25 -4.01
N SER A 457 -13.25 16.51 -3.98
CA SER A 457 -14.09 17.62 -4.48
C SER A 457 -13.84 17.96 -5.94
N THR A 458 -12.62 17.67 -6.43
CA THR A 458 -12.22 18.00 -7.79
C THR A 458 -11.51 16.82 -8.42
N VAL A 459 -11.99 16.36 -9.57
CA VAL A 459 -11.35 15.34 -10.41
C VAL A 459 -11.05 15.99 -11.75
N ALA A 460 -9.76 16.10 -12.09
CA ALA A 460 -9.29 16.77 -13.29
C ALA A 460 -8.45 15.83 -14.15
N MET A 461 -8.37 16.13 -15.45
CA MET A 461 -7.54 15.40 -16.41
C MET A 461 -6.57 16.36 -17.10
N LEU A 462 -5.30 15.94 -17.22
CA LEU A 462 -4.27 16.60 -18.01
C LEU A 462 -3.89 15.68 -19.18
N THR A 463 -3.86 16.20 -20.41
CA THR A 463 -3.46 15.40 -21.59
C THR A 463 -2.77 16.26 -22.64
N GLY A 464 -1.85 15.64 -23.39
CA GLY A 464 -1.25 16.24 -24.59
C GLY A 464 -2.17 16.24 -25.83
N ASP A 465 -3.29 15.53 -25.77
CA ASP A 465 -4.21 15.36 -26.88
C ASP A 465 -4.95 16.64 -27.28
N SER A 466 -5.65 16.56 -28.41
CA SER A 466 -6.51 17.64 -28.91
C SER A 466 -7.67 17.95 -27.96
N GLU A 467 -8.17 19.19 -28.01
CA GLU A 467 -9.30 19.62 -27.17
C GLU A 467 -10.56 18.75 -27.37
N SER A 468 -10.83 18.34 -28.62
CA SER A 468 -12.00 17.51 -28.94
C SER A 468 -11.90 16.13 -28.27
N ALA A 469 -10.75 15.47 -28.38
CA ALA A 469 -10.50 14.16 -27.78
C ALA A 469 -10.53 14.23 -26.24
N ALA A 470 -9.88 15.24 -25.67
CA ALA A 470 -9.85 15.45 -24.23
C ALA A 470 -11.26 15.71 -23.66
N LYS A 471 -12.03 16.58 -24.33
CA LYS A 471 -13.40 16.92 -23.92
C LYS A 471 -14.32 15.70 -23.96
N ALA A 472 -14.24 14.86 -25.00
CA ALA A 472 -15.07 13.67 -25.09
C ALA A 472 -14.85 12.71 -23.92
N VAL A 473 -13.59 12.45 -23.55
CA VAL A 473 -13.27 11.63 -22.38
C VAL A 473 -13.76 12.30 -21.10
N GLY A 474 -13.54 13.61 -20.96
CA GLY A 474 -13.98 14.37 -19.79
C GLY A 474 -15.50 14.34 -19.59
N ASP A 475 -16.27 14.53 -20.66
CA ASP A 475 -17.73 14.50 -20.64
C ASP A 475 -18.24 13.07 -20.33
N ALA A 476 -17.65 12.05 -20.94
CA ALA A 476 -18.00 10.65 -20.70
C ALA A 476 -17.76 10.22 -19.24
N LEU A 477 -16.68 10.70 -18.63
CA LEU A 477 -16.31 10.41 -17.24
C LEU A 477 -16.86 11.43 -16.24
N GLN A 478 -17.52 12.49 -16.70
CA GLN A 478 -18.06 13.58 -15.88
C GLN A 478 -16.98 14.24 -15.01
N LEU A 479 -15.81 14.55 -15.58
CA LEU A 479 -14.71 15.22 -14.90
C LEU A 479 -15.06 16.70 -14.64
N ASP A 480 -14.49 17.28 -13.59
CA ASP A 480 -14.74 18.68 -13.21
C ASP A 480 -13.93 19.65 -14.07
N GLU A 481 -12.67 19.31 -14.39
CA GLU A 481 -11.77 20.12 -15.21
C GLU A 481 -10.99 19.22 -16.20
N VAL A 482 -10.78 19.72 -17.41
CA VAL A 482 -10.03 19.04 -18.48
C VAL A 482 -9.06 20.03 -19.11
N HIS A 483 -7.78 19.70 -19.15
CA HIS A 483 -6.73 20.48 -19.79
C HIS A 483 -6.11 19.68 -20.92
N ALA A 484 -6.28 20.16 -22.15
CA ALA A 484 -5.78 19.57 -23.37
C ALA A 484 -4.49 20.23 -23.85
N LYS A 485 -3.80 19.62 -24.82
CA LYS A 485 -2.56 20.13 -25.42
C LYS A 485 -1.47 20.48 -24.43
N CYS A 486 -1.42 19.80 -23.29
CA CYS A 486 -0.43 20.05 -22.25
C CYS A 486 0.93 19.50 -22.65
N LEU A 487 1.94 20.34 -22.66
CA LEU A 487 3.33 19.92 -22.63
C LEU A 487 3.71 19.47 -21.19
N PRO A 488 4.78 18.70 -20.99
CA PRO A 488 5.21 18.28 -19.65
C PRO A 488 5.39 19.45 -18.67
N ALA A 489 5.89 20.61 -19.14
CA ALA A 489 6.03 21.81 -18.33
C ALA A 489 4.67 22.42 -17.92
N ASP A 490 3.66 22.33 -18.78
CA ASP A 490 2.31 22.82 -18.49
C ASP A 490 1.65 21.96 -17.43
N LYS A 491 1.84 20.63 -17.48
CA LYS A 491 1.33 19.72 -16.44
C LYS A 491 1.85 20.13 -15.05
N VAL A 492 3.16 20.42 -14.92
CA VAL A 492 3.77 20.89 -13.68
C VAL A 492 3.14 22.21 -13.22
N LYS A 493 2.92 23.15 -14.14
CA LYS A 493 2.29 24.43 -13.84
C LYS A 493 0.84 24.25 -13.31
N PHE A 494 0.03 23.42 -13.96
CA PHE A 494 -1.33 23.11 -13.50
C PHE A 494 -1.30 22.48 -12.11
N MET A 495 -0.36 21.58 -11.80
CA MET A 495 -0.21 21.03 -10.46
C MET A 495 0.05 22.11 -9.41
N GLN A 496 0.90 23.10 -9.72
CA GLN A 496 1.12 24.22 -8.81
C GLN A 496 -0.14 25.08 -8.63
N GLU A 497 -0.92 25.32 -9.68
CA GLU A 497 -2.20 26.02 -9.61
C GLU A 497 -3.21 25.29 -8.73
N TYR A 498 -3.38 23.95 -8.91
CA TYR A 498 -4.22 23.14 -8.04
C TYR A 498 -3.78 23.18 -6.59
N ARG A 499 -2.46 23.17 -6.35
CA ARG A 499 -1.92 23.26 -4.99
C ARG A 499 -2.31 24.57 -4.29
N THR A 500 -2.38 25.68 -5.02
CA THR A 500 -2.84 26.97 -4.45
C THR A 500 -4.34 27.01 -4.13
N LYS A 501 -5.14 26.20 -4.81
CA LYS A 501 -6.60 26.10 -4.60
C LYS A 501 -6.96 25.16 -3.44
N LEU A 502 -6.01 24.41 -2.88
CA LEU A 502 -6.29 23.48 -1.78
C LEU A 502 -6.69 24.20 -0.49
N SER A 503 -7.66 23.63 0.20
CA SER A 503 -8.00 24.04 1.56
C SER A 503 -6.88 23.64 2.53
N LYS A 504 -6.74 24.38 3.64
CA LYS A 504 -5.69 24.10 4.63
C LYS A 504 -5.74 22.64 5.12
N GLY A 505 -4.61 21.94 5.01
CA GLY A 505 -4.48 20.56 5.45
C GLY A 505 -5.06 19.51 4.49
N ARG A 506 -5.42 19.93 3.28
CA ARG A 506 -5.84 19.04 2.19
C ARG A 506 -4.67 18.74 1.25
N THR A 507 -4.80 17.68 0.46
CA THR A 507 -3.74 17.17 -0.40
C THR A 507 -4.19 17.01 -1.84
N LEU A 508 -3.20 17.13 -2.74
CA LEU A 508 -3.27 16.94 -4.17
C LEU A 508 -2.70 15.58 -4.53
N VAL A 509 -3.49 14.77 -5.22
CA VAL A 509 -3.10 13.46 -5.74
C VAL A 509 -2.91 13.57 -7.25
N PHE A 510 -1.82 13.06 -7.78
CA PHE A 510 -1.62 12.90 -9.20
C PHE A 510 -1.53 11.42 -9.56
N VAL A 511 -2.17 11.03 -10.66
CA VAL A 511 -2.18 9.64 -11.17
C VAL A 511 -1.67 9.64 -12.60
N GLY A 512 -0.66 8.85 -12.88
CA GLY A 512 -0.06 8.71 -14.21
C GLY A 512 0.53 7.33 -14.44
N ASP A 513 0.90 7.02 -15.69
CA ASP A 513 1.60 5.79 -16.06
C ASP A 513 3.11 5.85 -15.81
N GLY A 514 3.62 7.05 -15.55
CA GLY A 514 4.93 7.36 -15.01
C GLY A 514 6.09 7.47 -15.99
N MET A 515 5.97 7.09 -17.25
CA MET A 515 7.10 7.23 -18.18
C MET A 515 7.42 8.71 -18.47
N ASN A 516 6.38 9.50 -18.73
CA ASN A 516 6.52 10.93 -19.02
C ASN A 516 6.15 11.83 -17.83
N ASP A 517 5.54 11.27 -16.80
CA ASP A 517 4.93 12.01 -15.69
C ASP A 517 5.75 12.00 -14.39
N ALA A 518 6.93 11.37 -14.36
CA ALA A 518 7.80 11.34 -13.18
C ALA A 518 8.02 12.71 -12.51
N PRO A 519 8.27 13.81 -13.27
CA PRO A 519 8.37 15.14 -12.68
C PRO A 519 7.07 15.65 -12.05
N VAL A 520 5.91 15.24 -12.57
CA VAL A 520 4.59 15.65 -12.09
C VAL A 520 4.22 14.84 -10.85
N LEU A 521 4.52 13.52 -10.85
CA LEU A 521 4.38 12.63 -9.70
C LEU A 521 5.13 13.17 -8.49
N ALA A 522 6.40 13.56 -8.67
CA ALA A 522 7.24 14.12 -7.62
C ALA A 522 6.76 15.49 -7.08
N GLN A 523 5.97 16.23 -7.85
CA GLN A 523 5.40 17.54 -7.46
C GLN A 523 4.06 17.41 -6.70
N SER A 524 3.41 16.26 -6.73
CA SER A 524 2.17 16.02 -6.00
C SER A 524 2.42 15.80 -4.51
N ASP A 525 1.36 15.88 -3.67
CA ASP A 525 1.45 15.46 -2.28
C ASP A 525 1.40 13.93 -2.15
N VAL A 526 0.78 13.28 -3.15
CA VAL A 526 0.75 11.83 -3.32
C VAL A 526 0.78 11.53 -4.82
N GLY A 527 1.88 10.98 -5.28
CA GLY A 527 2.04 10.47 -6.65
C GLY A 527 1.62 9.00 -6.74
N VAL A 528 0.77 8.68 -7.71
CA VAL A 528 0.24 7.33 -7.92
C VAL A 528 0.65 6.84 -9.31
N ALA A 529 1.39 5.74 -9.36
CA ALA A 529 1.71 5.07 -10.63
C ALA A 529 0.68 3.99 -10.95
N MET A 530 0.26 3.94 -12.21
CA MET A 530 -0.61 2.91 -12.76
C MET A 530 0.22 1.80 -13.42
N GLY A 531 -0.28 0.56 -13.36
CA GLY A 531 0.31 -0.55 -14.09
C GLY A 531 1.70 -0.95 -13.60
N GLY A 532 1.81 -1.53 -12.41
CA GLY A 532 3.07 -1.87 -11.71
C GLY A 532 4.09 -2.72 -12.47
N LEU A 533 3.84 -3.06 -13.73
CA LEU A 533 4.65 -3.97 -14.54
C LEU A 533 5.36 -3.29 -15.72
N GLY A 534 5.09 -1.98 -15.97
CA GLY A 534 5.50 -1.33 -17.21
C GLY A 534 6.66 -0.33 -17.13
N SER A 535 6.84 0.38 -16.01
CA SER A 535 7.83 1.45 -15.93
C SER A 535 8.51 1.54 -14.58
N ASP A 536 9.78 1.12 -14.54
CA ASP A 536 10.63 1.22 -13.36
C ASP A 536 10.79 2.66 -12.87
N ALA A 537 10.87 3.61 -13.81
CA ALA A 537 10.95 5.03 -13.49
C ALA A 537 9.68 5.55 -12.79
N ALA A 538 8.50 5.05 -13.19
CA ALA A 538 7.23 5.39 -12.55
C ALA A 538 7.16 4.86 -11.13
N ILE A 539 7.50 3.59 -10.97
CA ILE A 539 7.52 2.93 -9.66
C ILE A 539 8.48 3.67 -8.71
N ALA A 540 9.66 4.06 -9.18
CA ALA A 540 10.63 4.81 -8.37
C ALA A 540 10.13 6.20 -7.96
N ALA A 541 9.43 6.91 -8.86
CA ALA A 541 8.97 8.29 -8.63
C ALA A 541 7.65 8.38 -7.85
N ALA A 542 6.83 7.31 -7.83
CA ALA A 542 5.52 7.32 -7.20
C ALA A 542 5.59 6.98 -5.71
N ASP A 543 4.62 7.46 -4.95
CA ASP A 543 4.40 7.18 -3.54
C ASP A 543 3.45 5.99 -3.32
N LEU A 544 2.56 5.76 -4.29
CA LEU A 544 1.68 4.61 -4.39
C LEU A 544 1.79 3.96 -5.77
N VAL A 545 1.65 2.65 -5.81
CA VAL A 545 1.63 1.88 -7.06
C VAL A 545 0.37 1.00 -7.09
N ILE A 546 -0.39 1.10 -8.19
CA ILE A 546 -1.55 0.24 -8.46
C ILE A 546 -1.09 -0.88 -9.39
N LEU A 547 -1.13 -2.13 -8.90
CA LEU A 547 -0.51 -3.27 -9.59
C LEU A 547 -1.33 -3.79 -10.78
N ASP A 548 -2.66 -3.74 -10.70
CA ASP A 548 -3.60 -4.32 -11.68
C ASP A 548 -4.12 -3.30 -12.72
N ASP A 549 -3.48 -2.17 -12.81
CA ASP A 549 -3.79 -1.10 -13.77
C ASP A 549 -5.24 -0.60 -13.76
N LYS A 550 -5.97 -0.75 -12.62
CA LYS A 550 -7.35 -0.32 -12.45
C LYS A 550 -7.45 0.99 -11.66
N PRO A 551 -7.84 2.12 -12.26
CA PRO A 551 -7.96 3.39 -11.56
C PRO A 551 -8.97 3.37 -10.40
N SER A 552 -9.95 2.48 -10.40
CA SER A 552 -10.91 2.31 -9.30
C SER A 552 -10.23 1.91 -7.97
N LYS A 553 -9.05 1.28 -8.01
CA LYS A 553 -8.26 0.90 -6.83
C LYS A 553 -7.78 2.12 -6.03
N LEU A 554 -7.57 3.27 -6.66
CA LEU A 554 -7.26 4.50 -5.94
C LEU A 554 -8.43 4.93 -5.04
N GLY A 555 -9.68 4.80 -5.51
CA GLY A 555 -10.85 5.07 -4.66
C GLY A 555 -10.91 4.19 -3.42
N LEU A 556 -10.56 2.91 -3.59
CA LEU A 556 -10.39 1.96 -2.50
C LEU A 556 -9.26 2.38 -1.55
N ALA A 557 -8.10 2.78 -2.08
CA ALA A 557 -6.96 3.22 -1.27
C ALA A 557 -7.31 4.47 -0.43
N ILE A 558 -8.02 5.45 -1.01
CA ILE A 558 -8.52 6.63 -0.28
C ILE A 558 -9.48 6.20 0.85
N HIS A 559 -10.36 5.22 0.60
CA HIS A 559 -11.26 4.70 1.63
C HIS A 559 -10.50 4.01 2.77
N ILE A 560 -9.53 3.17 2.46
CA ILE A 560 -8.64 2.51 3.45
C ILE A 560 -7.89 3.57 4.26
N ALA A 561 -7.32 4.57 3.61
CA ALA A 561 -6.60 5.67 4.25
C ALA A 561 -7.47 6.44 5.25
N LYS A 562 -8.68 6.84 4.86
CA LYS A 562 -9.65 7.52 5.73
C LYS A 562 -10.07 6.68 6.92
N LYS A 563 -10.34 5.39 6.71
CA LYS A 563 -10.69 4.47 7.79
C LYS A 563 -9.52 4.28 8.76
N THR A 564 -8.30 4.13 8.26
CA THR A 564 -7.08 4.02 9.06
C THR A 564 -6.89 5.25 9.95
N MET A 565 -6.98 6.44 9.37
CA MET A 565 -6.91 7.70 10.12
C MET A 565 -8.04 7.85 11.14
N GLY A 566 -9.25 7.41 10.79
CA GLY A 566 -10.38 7.39 11.72
C GLY A 566 -10.12 6.50 12.94
N ILE A 567 -9.56 5.31 12.73
CA ILE A 567 -9.18 4.37 13.81
C ILE A 567 -8.04 4.97 14.66
N ALA A 568 -7.00 5.50 14.03
CA ALA A 568 -5.89 6.15 14.76
C ALA A 568 -6.41 7.31 15.64
N ARG A 569 -7.29 8.17 15.10
CA ARG A 569 -7.92 9.25 15.86
C ARG A 569 -8.80 8.75 17.00
N GLN A 570 -9.58 7.68 16.81
CA GLN A 570 -10.37 7.04 17.86
C GLN A 570 -9.47 6.58 19.01
N ASN A 571 -8.35 5.91 18.69
CA ASN A 571 -7.39 5.44 19.68
C ASN A 571 -6.76 6.59 20.45
N ILE A 572 -6.38 7.69 19.77
CA ILE A 572 -5.80 8.88 20.40
C ILE A 572 -6.81 9.49 21.39
N VAL A 573 -8.04 9.74 20.96
CA VAL A 573 -9.07 10.37 21.80
C VAL A 573 -9.43 9.48 22.98
N PHE A 574 -9.61 8.18 22.75
CA PHE A 574 -9.94 7.20 23.78
C PHE A 574 -8.82 7.09 24.83
N ALA A 575 -7.56 6.90 24.38
CA ALA A 575 -6.43 6.75 25.27
C ALA A 575 -6.18 8.02 26.11
N LEU A 576 -6.21 9.20 25.49
CA LEU A 576 -6.02 10.47 26.22
C LEU A 576 -7.19 10.76 27.16
N GLY A 577 -8.43 10.46 26.77
CA GLY A 577 -9.61 10.69 27.60
C GLY A 577 -9.61 9.83 28.85
N VAL A 578 -9.41 8.50 28.72
CA VAL A 578 -9.32 7.61 29.89
C VAL A 578 -8.14 8.00 30.77
N LYS A 579 -7.00 8.30 30.17
CA LYS A 579 -5.80 8.70 30.89
C LYS A 579 -6.01 9.99 31.71
N ALA A 580 -6.65 10.99 31.15
CA ALA A 580 -6.98 12.22 31.88
C ALA A 580 -7.85 11.94 33.13
N ILE A 581 -8.86 11.06 32.98
CA ILE A 581 -9.75 10.67 34.10
C ILE A 581 -8.93 9.94 35.18
N VAL A 582 -8.13 8.94 34.80
CA VAL A 582 -7.37 8.12 35.77
C VAL A 582 -6.28 8.94 36.45
N LEU A 583 -5.63 9.90 35.75
CA LEU A 583 -4.67 10.85 36.34
C LEU A 583 -5.32 11.74 37.42
N VAL A 584 -6.51 12.26 37.16
CA VAL A 584 -7.23 13.06 38.16
C VAL A 584 -7.59 12.21 39.37
N LEU A 585 -8.10 10.99 39.18
CA LEU A 585 -8.42 10.07 40.28
C LEU A 585 -7.16 9.69 41.09
N GLY A 586 -6.03 9.47 40.43
CA GLY A 586 -4.74 9.20 41.06
C GLY A 586 -4.24 10.37 41.91
N ALA A 587 -4.29 11.59 41.37
CA ALA A 587 -3.90 12.81 42.08
C ALA A 587 -4.78 13.07 43.33
N LEU A 588 -6.07 12.76 43.25
CA LEU A 588 -7.01 12.85 44.38
C LEU A 588 -6.82 11.73 45.40
N GLY A 589 -5.99 10.70 45.11
CA GLY A 589 -5.77 9.55 46.00
C GLY A 589 -6.93 8.55 45.99
N LEU A 590 -7.79 8.58 44.98
CA LEU A 590 -8.95 7.68 44.83
C LEU A 590 -8.59 6.42 44.02
N ALA A 591 -7.44 6.38 43.33
CA ALA A 591 -6.97 5.25 42.55
C ALA A 591 -5.84 4.52 43.29
N HIS A 592 -5.94 3.20 43.38
CA HIS A 592 -4.83 2.34 43.80
C HIS A 592 -3.90 2.04 42.64
N ILE A 593 -2.61 1.80 42.91
CA ILE A 593 -1.59 1.55 41.86
C ILE A 593 -2.01 0.38 40.97
N GLY A 594 -2.46 -0.76 41.54
CA GLY A 594 -2.88 -1.92 40.75
C GLY A 594 -4.07 -1.63 39.81
N ALA A 595 -5.09 -0.90 40.29
CA ALA A 595 -6.21 -0.46 39.46
C ALA A 595 -5.79 0.50 38.34
N ALA A 596 -4.82 1.36 38.62
CA ALA A 596 -4.25 2.31 37.66
C ALA A 596 -3.51 1.60 36.51
N VAL A 597 -2.66 0.62 36.86
CA VAL A 597 -1.95 -0.20 35.87
C VAL A 597 -2.91 -1.07 35.04
N PHE A 598 -3.90 -1.67 35.71
CA PHE A 598 -4.94 -2.45 35.03
C PHE A 598 -5.71 -1.60 34.01
N ALA A 599 -6.06 -0.37 34.36
CA ALA A 599 -6.71 0.56 33.46
C ALA A 599 -5.81 0.92 32.25
N ASP A 600 -4.52 1.21 32.47
CA ASP A 600 -3.56 1.56 31.40
C ASP A 600 -3.34 0.39 30.43
N VAL A 601 -3.14 -0.82 30.96
CA VAL A 601 -3.02 -2.05 30.17
C VAL A 601 -4.33 -2.34 29.42
N GLY A 602 -5.48 -2.18 30.07
CA GLY A 602 -6.80 -2.35 29.45
C GLY A 602 -7.04 -1.42 28.28
N VAL A 603 -6.70 -0.14 28.45
CA VAL A 603 -6.77 0.87 27.37
C VAL A 603 -5.84 0.49 26.21
N SER A 604 -4.62 0.05 26.51
CA SER A 604 -3.65 -0.39 25.50
C SER A 604 -4.20 -1.58 24.70
N VAL A 605 -4.74 -2.61 25.36
CA VAL A 605 -5.34 -3.78 24.73
C VAL A 605 -6.53 -3.39 23.84
N ILE A 606 -7.44 -2.54 24.33
CA ILE A 606 -8.60 -2.07 23.56
C ILE A 606 -8.14 -1.27 22.33
N ALA A 607 -7.18 -0.37 22.48
CA ALA A 607 -6.64 0.42 21.37
C ALA A 607 -5.94 -0.46 20.32
N ILE A 608 -5.19 -1.47 20.76
CA ILE A 608 -4.57 -2.48 19.88
C ILE A 608 -5.63 -3.27 19.11
N LEU A 609 -6.66 -3.77 19.80
CA LEU A 609 -7.77 -4.50 19.16
C LEU A 609 -8.52 -3.62 18.16
N ASN A 610 -8.73 -2.34 18.48
CA ASN A 610 -9.32 -1.39 17.55
C ASN A 610 -8.44 -1.18 16.31
N SER A 611 -7.10 -1.12 16.48
CA SER A 611 -6.15 -0.98 15.36
C SER A 611 -6.22 -2.15 14.38
N THR A 612 -6.48 -3.38 14.85
CA THR A 612 -6.61 -4.54 13.95
C THR A 612 -7.78 -4.44 12.96
N ARG A 613 -8.75 -3.53 13.20
CA ARG A 613 -9.85 -3.25 12.28
C ARG A 613 -9.38 -2.59 10.98
N ALA A 614 -8.21 -1.93 10.99
CA ALA A 614 -7.61 -1.37 9.79
C ALA A 614 -7.26 -2.46 8.76
N MET A 615 -6.83 -3.65 9.24
CA MET A 615 -6.47 -4.79 8.39
C MET A 615 -7.68 -5.45 7.69
N ARG A 616 -8.91 -5.19 8.17
CA ARG A 616 -10.15 -5.84 7.72
C ARG A 616 -11.12 -4.84 7.08
N THR A 617 -10.61 -3.98 6.21
CA THR A 617 -11.48 -3.06 5.48
C THR A 617 -12.21 -3.84 4.39
N LYS A 618 -13.49 -4.17 4.60
CA LYS A 618 -14.35 -4.69 3.54
C LYS A 618 -14.74 -3.53 2.63
N VAL A 619 -14.47 -3.70 1.36
CA VAL A 619 -15.04 -2.87 0.30
C VAL A 619 -16.49 -3.29 0.14
N LYS A 620 -17.42 -2.37 0.33
CA LYS A 620 -18.82 -2.54 -0.07
C LYS A 620 -19.02 -1.92 -1.43
#